data_0a8a0c8ea19974e6494154b96f5ea2cd
#
_entry.id   0a8a0c8ea19974e6494154b96f5ea2cd
#
_cell.length_a   1.000
_cell.length_b   1.000
_cell.length_c   1.000
_cell.angle_alpha   90.00
_cell.angle_beta   90.00
_cell.angle_gamma   90.00
#
_symmetry.space_group_name_H-M   'P 1'
#
loop_
_entity.id
_entity.type
_entity.pdbx_description
1 polymer ?
#
loop_
_entity_poly.entity_id
_entity_poly.type
_entity_poly.pdbx_seq_one_letter_code
_entity_poly.pdbx_strand_id
1 'polypeptide(L)'
;MSFRVATLNLEQDHKRWLDRRELIVDQLEPLRPDVLAINEVCIPLQTGRYLQQTATRLFGVEYNLIQQSKVNGLSQVDGEGLLTKFLVKETANFDYRARDSVAQVARLEIDGHLVDVYVTHLYQSRGEDSLRLYQVQQLLDWISSRDDVAARIVCGDFNATLDMPSAKLMAGTFKPTQNQPTAFSPLQEVDGSVSHPYWERFDRCIDYIWVAGPLQVKGSGLCFNTPSKTDSTLWPSDHIGVWADLVIE
;
A
#
# COMPACT_ATOMS: atom_id res chain seq x y z
N MET A 1 1.54 -6.65 -22.14
CA MET A 1 0.99 -5.28 -21.87
C MET A 1 1.71 -4.69 -20.66
N SER A 2 1.92 -3.35 -20.59
CA SER A 2 2.38 -2.71 -19.35
C SER A 2 1.19 -2.39 -18.46
N PHE A 3 1.35 -2.59 -17.15
CA PHE A 3 0.33 -2.23 -16.15
C PHE A 3 0.97 -1.49 -14.99
N ARG A 4 0.21 -0.58 -14.38
CA ARG A 4 0.68 0.25 -13.27
C ARG A 4 0.14 -0.22 -11.94
N VAL A 5 1.04 -0.46 -11.01
CA VAL A 5 0.74 -0.73 -9.60
C VAL A 5 1.11 0.49 -8.78
N ALA A 6 0.28 0.86 -7.83
CA ALA A 6 0.59 1.90 -6.85
C ALA A 6 0.23 1.44 -5.44
N THR A 7 0.85 2.06 -4.43
CA THR A 7 0.50 1.85 -3.02
C THR A 7 0.48 3.18 -2.27
N LEU A 8 -0.41 3.29 -1.28
CA LEU A 8 -0.54 4.45 -0.40
C LEU A 8 -1.07 4.00 0.97
N ASN A 9 -0.39 4.38 2.05
CA ASN A 9 -0.96 4.36 3.40
C ASN A 9 -1.85 5.61 3.55
N LEU A 10 -3.11 5.43 4.03
CA LEU A 10 -4.13 6.49 4.08
C LEU A 10 -4.09 7.35 5.36
N GLU A 11 -3.24 7.02 6.32
CA GLU A 11 -3.16 7.61 7.67
C GLU A 11 -4.27 7.12 8.60
N GLN A 12 -3.85 6.52 9.71
CA GLN A 12 -4.68 5.77 10.65
C GLN A 12 -5.76 6.58 11.35
N ASP A 13 -5.47 7.82 11.73
CA ASP A 13 -6.40 8.67 12.50
C ASP A 13 -7.43 9.37 11.59
N HIS A 14 -7.28 9.23 10.28
CA HIS A 14 -8.16 9.83 9.25
C HIS A 14 -8.34 11.33 9.39
N LYS A 15 -7.30 12.01 9.91
CA LYS A 15 -7.30 13.46 10.09
C LYS A 15 -7.54 14.16 8.78
N ARG A 16 -8.40 15.15 8.80
CA ARG A 16 -8.75 15.96 7.63
C ARG A 16 -9.17 15.11 6.40
N TRP A 17 -9.72 13.91 6.62
CA TRP A 17 -10.06 12.98 5.52
C TRP A 17 -10.91 13.64 4.44
N LEU A 18 -11.90 14.45 4.80
CA LEU A 18 -12.79 15.11 3.83
C LEU A 18 -12.06 16.07 2.88
N ASP A 19 -10.99 16.70 3.36
CA ASP A 19 -10.15 17.60 2.56
C ASP A 19 -9.09 16.79 1.80
N ARG A 20 -8.45 15.81 2.46
CA ARG A 20 -7.39 14.99 1.88
C ARG A 20 -7.87 14.08 0.75
N ARG A 21 -9.08 13.54 0.86
CA ARG A 21 -9.62 12.64 -0.17
C ARG A 21 -9.73 13.31 -1.53
N GLU A 22 -10.07 14.59 -1.59
CA GLU A 22 -10.13 15.33 -2.85
C GLU A 22 -8.71 15.52 -3.43
N LEU A 23 -7.73 15.80 -2.57
CA LEU A 23 -6.33 15.90 -2.98
C LEU A 23 -5.74 14.56 -3.44
N ILE A 24 -6.17 13.44 -2.82
CA ILE A 24 -5.84 12.09 -3.30
C ILE A 24 -6.43 11.88 -4.70
N VAL A 25 -7.68 12.27 -4.93
CA VAL A 25 -8.36 12.14 -6.23
C VAL A 25 -7.64 12.96 -7.31
N ASP A 26 -7.26 14.20 -7.01
CA ASP A 26 -6.53 15.05 -7.95
C ASP A 26 -5.20 14.43 -8.41
N GLN A 27 -4.55 13.65 -7.55
CA GLN A 27 -3.31 12.97 -7.86
C GLN A 27 -3.51 11.55 -8.39
N LEU A 28 -4.64 10.92 -8.09
CA LEU A 28 -5.04 9.64 -8.66
C LEU A 28 -5.34 9.77 -10.17
N GLU A 29 -5.95 10.87 -10.59
CA GLU A 29 -6.37 11.07 -11.97
C GLU A 29 -5.19 10.98 -12.97
N PRO A 30 -4.07 11.72 -12.81
CA PRO A 30 -2.92 11.58 -13.70
C PRO A 30 -2.15 10.26 -13.49
N LEU A 31 -2.19 9.66 -12.30
CA LEU A 31 -1.50 8.43 -11.98
C LEU A 31 -2.10 7.21 -12.71
N ARG A 32 -3.43 7.10 -12.75
CA ARG A 32 -4.21 6.03 -13.42
C ARG A 32 -3.71 4.61 -13.13
N PRO A 33 -3.60 4.20 -11.86
CA PRO A 33 -3.08 2.87 -11.54
C PRO A 33 -4.08 1.78 -11.98
N ASP A 34 -3.56 0.67 -12.51
CA ASP A 34 -4.35 -0.53 -12.81
C ASP A 34 -4.66 -1.33 -11.54
N VAL A 35 -3.75 -1.21 -10.56
CA VAL A 35 -3.84 -1.78 -9.22
C VAL A 35 -3.42 -0.72 -8.21
N LEU A 36 -4.22 -0.46 -7.19
CA LEU A 36 -3.90 0.43 -6.08
C LEU A 36 -4.05 -0.33 -4.76
N ALA A 37 -2.94 -0.58 -4.10
CA ALA A 37 -2.89 -1.10 -2.73
C ALA A 37 -3.01 0.05 -1.73
N ILE A 38 -3.82 -0.12 -0.71
CA ILE A 38 -4.05 0.90 0.31
C ILE A 38 -3.97 0.29 1.71
N ASN A 39 -3.18 0.91 2.58
CA ASN A 39 -3.12 0.58 3.99
C ASN A 39 -3.96 1.57 4.81
N GLU A 40 -4.31 1.20 6.03
CA GLU A 40 -5.08 2.02 6.96
C GLU A 40 -6.44 2.46 6.39
N VAL A 41 -7.10 1.53 5.72
CA VAL A 41 -8.44 1.77 5.18
C VAL A 41 -9.44 1.85 6.33
N CYS A 42 -10.12 2.98 6.49
CA CYS A 42 -11.18 3.12 7.47
C CYS A 42 -12.48 2.48 6.97
N ILE A 43 -12.86 1.36 7.59
CA ILE A 43 -14.09 0.63 7.22
C ILE A 43 -15.36 1.45 7.53
N PRO A 44 -15.52 2.06 8.72
CA PRO A 44 -16.68 2.91 9.02
C PRO A 44 -16.84 4.12 8.10
N LEU A 45 -15.74 4.80 7.76
CA LEU A 45 -15.75 5.94 6.84
C LEU A 45 -15.78 5.53 5.37
N GLN A 46 -15.67 4.22 5.09
CA GLN A 46 -15.67 3.65 3.73
C GLN A 46 -14.62 4.29 2.81
N THR A 47 -13.42 4.57 3.34
CA THR A 47 -12.38 5.29 2.59
C THR A 47 -11.97 4.53 1.33
N GLY A 48 -11.79 3.20 1.41
CA GLY A 48 -11.50 2.35 0.25
C GLY A 48 -12.64 2.36 -0.79
N ARG A 49 -13.89 2.33 -0.34
CA ARG A 49 -15.06 2.39 -1.24
C ARG A 49 -15.17 3.74 -1.94
N TYR A 50 -14.89 4.83 -1.23
CA TYR A 50 -14.84 6.15 -1.84
C TYR A 50 -13.81 6.19 -2.99
N LEU A 51 -12.60 5.69 -2.74
CA LEU A 51 -11.54 5.64 -3.76
C LEU A 51 -11.93 4.72 -4.93
N GLN A 52 -12.51 3.56 -4.66
CA GLN A 52 -12.98 2.62 -5.69
C GLN A 52 -14.03 3.26 -6.60
N GLN A 53 -15.07 3.87 -6.03
CA GLN A 53 -16.14 4.53 -6.80
C GLN A 53 -15.59 5.71 -7.60
N THR A 54 -14.65 6.45 -7.02
CA THR A 54 -14.01 7.58 -7.68
C THR A 54 -13.14 7.13 -8.85
N ALA A 55 -12.29 6.10 -8.67
CA ALA A 55 -11.48 5.53 -9.75
C ALA A 55 -12.36 5.01 -10.89
N THR A 56 -13.44 4.27 -10.58
CA THR A 56 -14.41 3.79 -11.57
C THR A 56 -15.00 4.95 -12.39
N ARG A 57 -15.42 6.01 -11.72
CA ARG A 57 -15.97 7.20 -12.37
C ARG A 57 -14.95 7.95 -13.23
N LEU A 58 -13.75 8.19 -12.70
CA LEU A 58 -12.69 8.95 -13.38
C LEU A 58 -12.19 8.23 -14.62
N PHE A 59 -12.03 6.92 -14.55
CA PHE A 59 -11.38 6.16 -15.62
C PHE A 59 -12.36 5.48 -16.56
N GLY A 60 -13.66 5.48 -16.22
CA GLY A 60 -14.70 4.85 -17.04
C GLY A 60 -14.55 3.32 -17.13
N VAL A 61 -13.85 2.72 -16.17
CA VAL A 61 -13.61 1.28 -16.06
C VAL A 61 -13.97 0.85 -14.64
N GLU A 62 -14.64 -0.27 -14.50
CA GLU A 62 -15.01 -0.80 -13.19
C GLU A 62 -13.76 -1.24 -12.42
N TYR A 63 -13.63 -0.76 -11.19
CA TYR A 63 -12.64 -1.21 -10.22
C TYR A 63 -13.30 -2.09 -9.18
N ASN A 64 -12.73 -3.27 -8.96
CA ASN A 64 -13.06 -4.12 -7.83
C ASN A 64 -12.35 -3.61 -6.58
N LEU A 65 -12.99 -3.74 -5.43
CA LEU A 65 -12.40 -3.47 -4.12
C LEU A 65 -12.38 -4.76 -3.30
N ILE A 66 -11.20 -5.15 -2.87
CA ILE A 66 -10.96 -6.23 -1.92
C ILE A 66 -10.48 -5.58 -0.63
N GLN A 67 -11.13 -5.86 0.50
CA GLN A 67 -10.77 -5.29 1.80
C GLN A 67 -10.73 -6.37 2.87
N GLN A 68 -9.79 -6.22 3.80
CA GLN A 68 -9.70 -6.99 5.02
C GLN A 68 -9.57 -6.05 6.21
N SER A 69 -10.46 -6.16 7.20
CA SER A 69 -10.31 -5.48 8.48
C SER A 69 -9.27 -6.18 9.36
N LYS A 70 -8.58 -5.43 10.20
CA LYS A 70 -7.75 -5.97 11.27
C LYS A 70 -8.63 -6.73 12.29
N VAL A 71 -8.14 -7.85 12.83
CA VAL A 71 -8.99 -8.89 13.43
C VAL A 71 -9.35 -8.65 14.89
N ASN A 72 -8.63 -7.80 15.64
CA ASN A 72 -8.77 -7.72 17.09
C ASN A 72 -9.35 -6.41 17.63
N GLY A 73 -10.51 -6.50 18.21
CA GLY A 73 -11.12 -5.66 19.24
C GLY A 73 -11.26 -4.16 18.90
N LEU A 74 -10.36 -3.35 19.39
CA LEU A 74 -10.47 -1.89 19.26
C LEU A 74 -10.10 -1.37 17.85
N SER A 75 -9.43 -2.20 17.03
CA SER A 75 -8.94 -1.85 15.71
C SER A 75 -9.77 -2.40 14.53
N GLN A 76 -11.01 -2.87 14.76
CA GLN A 76 -11.94 -3.24 13.66
C GLN A 76 -12.30 -2.05 12.73
N VAL A 77 -11.73 -0.89 13.02
CA VAL A 77 -11.95 0.34 12.25
C VAL A 77 -11.08 0.37 11.01
N ASP A 78 -9.86 -0.18 11.10
CA ASP A 78 -8.85 -0.12 10.05
C ASP A 78 -8.65 -1.46 9.36
N GLY A 79 -8.09 -1.41 8.17
CA GLY A 79 -7.78 -2.58 7.37
C GLY A 79 -6.88 -2.27 6.20
N GLU A 80 -6.73 -3.30 5.38
CA GLU A 80 -5.99 -3.23 4.13
C GLU A 80 -6.95 -3.31 2.96
N GLY A 81 -6.63 -2.66 1.86
CA GLY A 81 -7.46 -2.64 0.67
C GLY A 81 -6.66 -2.80 -0.62
N LEU A 82 -7.30 -3.36 -1.62
CA LEU A 82 -6.79 -3.46 -2.98
C LEU A 82 -7.88 -3.05 -3.96
N LEU A 83 -7.61 -2.04 -4.77
CA LEU A 83 -8.43 -1.68 -5.91
C LEU A 83 -7.78 -2.22 -7.18
N THR A 84 -8.57 -2.80 -8.06
CA THR A 84 -8.05 -3.29 -9.35
C THR A 84 -9.12 -3.29 -10.44
N LYS A 85 -8.71 -2.95 -11.67
CA LYS A 85 -9.55 -3.11 -12.85
C LYS A 85 -9.44 -4.51 -13.49
N PHE A 86 -8.48 -5.32 -13.05
CA PHE A 86 -8.30 -6.67 -13.57
C PHE A 86 -9.31 -7.66 -12.98
N LEU A 87 -9.54 -8.74 -13.71
CA LEU A 87 -10.38 -9.83 -13.26
C LEU A 87 -9.79 -10.51 -12.04
N VAL A 88 -10.54 -10.50 -10.94
CA VAL A 88 -10.17 -11.19 -9.71
C VAL A 88 -10.61 -12.64 -9.80
N LYS A 89 -9.67 -13.57 -9.74
CA LYS A 89 -9.93 -15.02 -9.77
C LYS A 89 -10.13 -15.61 -8.38
N GLU A 90 -9.38 -15.10 -7.41
CA GLU A 90 -9.36 -15.62 -6.05
C GLU A 90 -8.92 -14.51 -5.08
N THR A 91 -9.41 -14.57 -3.85
CA THR A 91 -8.93 -13.74 -2.74
C THR A 91 -8.67 -14.60 -1.52
N ALA A 92 -7.68 -14.24 -0.73
CA ALA A 92 -7.43 -14.85 0.57
C ALA A 92 -6.89 -13.83 1.55
N ASN A 93 -7.11 -14.10 2.83
CA ASN A 93 -6.70 -13.26 3.94
C ASN A 93 -5.75 -14.02 4.86
N PHE A 94 -4.83 -13.29 5.48
CA PHE A 94 -3.87 -13.82 6.43
C PHE A 94 -3.81 -12.92 7.67
N ASP A 95 -3.93 -13.55 8.83
CA ASP A 95 -3.76 -12.92 10.14
C ASP A 95 -2.40 -13.36 10.70
N TYR A 96 -1.50 -12.40 10.90
CA TYR A 96 -0.20 -12.67 11.53
C TYR A 96 -0.32 -13.10 13.00
N ARG A 97 -1.49 -12.94 13.62
CA ARG A 97 -1.74 -13.15 15.06
C ARG A 97 -0.75 -12.37 15.93
N ALA A 98 -0.30 -11.24 15.41
CA ALA A 98 0.72 -10.41 16.00
C ALA A 98 0.38 -8.93 15.78
N ARG A 99 -0.05 -8.25 16.86
CA ARG A 99 -0.31 -6.81 16.88
C ARG A 99 -1.29 -6.32 15.81
N ASP A 100 -2.36 -7.06 15.60
CA ASP A 100 -3.46 -6.72 14.67
C ASP A 100 -3.04 -6.50 13.21
N SER A 101 -1.81 -6.92 12.85
CA SER A 101 -1.34 -6.87 11.47
C SER A 101 -1.95 -8.01 10.66
N VAL A 102 -2.34 -7.67 9.44
CA VAL A 102 -2.96 -8.60 8.49
C VAL A 102 -2.32 -8.44 7.11
N ALA A 103 -2.51 -9.44 6.27
CA ALA A 103 -2.24 -9.37 4.85
C ALA A 103 -3.44 -9.91 4.07
N GLN A 104 -3.64 -9.43 2.87
CA GLN A 104 -4.58 -9.98 1.92
C GLN A 104 -3.90 -10.24 0.59
N VAL A 105 -4.46 -11.14 -0.21
CA VAL A 105 -4.03 -11.39 -1.58
C VAL A 105 -5.23 -11.41 -2.50
N ALA A 106 -5.06 -10.83 -3.69
CA ALA A 106 -5.92 -11.04 -4.84
C ALA A 106 -5.11 -11.70 -5.95
N ARG A 107 -5.61 -12.82 -6.46
CA ARG A 107 -5.13 -13.45 -7.68
C ARG A 107 -5.81 -12.80 -8.87
N LEU A 108 -5.05 -12.11 -9.68
CA LEU A 108 -5.50 -11.34 -10.83
C LEU A 108 -5.14 -12.05 -12.14
N GLU A 109 -6.02 -11.93 -13.13
CA GLU A 109 -5.70 -12.30 -14.51
C GLU A 109 -5.23 -11.06 -15.26
N ILE A 110 -3.95 -11.05 -15.64
CA ILE A 110 -3.29 -9.95 -16.36
C ILE A 110 -2.65 -10.51 -17.64
N ASP A 111 -3.11 -10.09 -18.81
CA ASP A 111 -2.62 -10.58 -20.12
C ASP A 111 -2.58 -12.11 -20.23
N GLY A 112 -3.58 -12.80 -19.67
CA GLY A 112 -3.66 -14.26 -19.66
C GLY A 112 -2.77 -14.96 -18.64
N HIS A 113 -2.04 -14.22 -17.80
CA HIS A 113 -1.22 -14.73 -16.70
C HIS A 113 -1.92 -14.53 -15.35
N LEU A 114 -1.75 -15.50 -14.46
CA LEU A 114 -2.16 -15.34 -13.07
C LEU A 114 -1.04 -14.66 -12.27
N VAL A 115 -1.39 -13.57 -11.61
CA VAL A 115 -0.51 -12.76 -10.77
C VAL A 115 -1.13 -12.60 -9.40
N ASP A 116 -0.42 -13.00 -8.36
CA ASP A 116 -0.85 -12.74 -6.98
C ASP A 116 -0.34 -11.37 -6.53
N VAL A 117 -1.27 -10.50 -6.12
CA VAL A 117 -0.97 -9.18 -5.54
C VAL A 117 -1.35 -9.19 -4.07
N TYR A 118 -0.35 -9.05 -3.22
CA TYR A 118 -0.46 -9.01 -1.77
C TYR A 118 -0.47 -7.57 -1.28
N VAL A 119 -1.27 -7.29 -0.27
CA VAL A 119 -1.24 -6.03 0.49
C VAL A 119 -1.03 -6.36 1.95
N THR A 120 -0.07 -5.70 2.58
CA THR A 120 0.24 -5.89 4.00
C THR A 120 0.64 -4.59 4.65
N HIS A 121 0.43 -4.50 5.98
CA HIS A 121 0.94 -3.44 6.81
C HIS A 121 1.60 -4.08 8.04
N LEU A 122 2.94 -4.01 8.10
CA LEU A 122 3.70 -4.61 9.18
C LEU A 122 3.70 -3.72 10.43
N TYR A 123 3.92 -4.34 11.57
CA TYR A 123 3.86 -3.66 12.86
C TYR A 123 4.81 -2.46 12.95
N GLN A 124 4.24 -1.32 13.33
CA GLN A 124 5.01 -0.13 13.67
C GLN A 124 5.72 -0.31 15.02
N SER A 125 7.02 -0.45 15.02
CA SER A 125 7.85 -0.51 16.22
C SER A 125 9.00 0.47 16.13
N ARG A 126 9.20 1.24 17.17
CA ARG A 126 10.36 2.15 17.27
C ARG A 126 11.59 1.36 17.70
N GLY A 127 12.55 1.20 16.78
CA GLY A 127 13.88 0.67 17.08
C GLY A 127 14.01 -0.85 17.20
N GLU A 128 12.94 -1.62 17.15
CA GLU A 128 12.96 -3.08 17.19
C GLU A 128 12.36 -3.69 15.94
N ASP A 129 13.05 -4.63 15.30
CA ASP A 129 12.64 -5.26 14.04
C ASP A 129 12.23 -6.74 14.20
N SER A 130 12.37 -7.31 15.40
CA SER A 130 12.13 -8.74 15.63
C SER A 130 10.72 -9.18 15.26
N LEU A 131 9.71 -8.37 15.59
CA LEU A 131 8.33 -8.69 15.28
C LEU A 131 8.04 -8.57 13.78
N ARG A 132 8.57 -7.54 13.11
CA ARG A 132 8.46 -7.41 11.65
C ARG A 132 9.18 -8.55 10.93
N LEU A 133 10.36 -8.94 11.43
CA LEU A 133 11.09 -10.10 10.90
C LEU A 133 10.23 -11.37 10.98
N TYR A 134 9.57 -11.59 12.12
CA TYR A 134 8.63 -12.70 12.28
C TYR A 134 7.43 -12.60 11.32
N GLN A 135 6.83 -11.41 11.17
CA GLN A 135 5.73 -11.19 10.24
C GLN A 135 6.16 -11.42 8.79
N VAL A 136 7.35 -10.96 8.38
CA VAL A 136 7.87 -11.21 7.02
C VAL A 136 8.12 -12.69 6.79
N GLN A 137 8.65 -13.42 7.77
CA GLN A 137 8.81 -14.87 7.65
C GLN A 137 7.46 -15.55 7.40
N GLN A 138 6.43 -15.22 8.20
CA GLN A 138 5.08 -15.76 8.00
C GLN A 138 4.50 -15.39 6.64
N LEU A 139 4.72 -14.15 6.17
CA LEU A 139 4.27 -13.69 4.86
C LEU A 139 4.92 -14.53 3.75
N LEU A 140 6.22 -14.74 3.81
CA LEU A 140 6.96 -15.55 2.82
C LEU A 140 6.52 -17.02 2.84
N ASP A 141 6.28 -17.59 4.03
CA ASP A 141 5.75 -18.95 4.17
C ASP A 141 4.35 -19.06 3.55
N TRP A 142 3.48 -18.09 3.80
CA TRP A 142 2.16 -18.04 3.19
C TRP A 142 2.23 -17.87 1.66
N ILE A 143 3.07 -16.97 1.16
CA ILE A 143 3.30 -16.78 -0.27
C ILE A 143 3.81 -18.08 -0.92
N SER A 144 4.74 -18.77 -0.28
CA SER A 144 5.32 -20.01 -0.80
C SER A 144 4.33 -21.19 -0.84
N SER A 145 3.30 -21.14 0.01
CA SER A 145 2.22 -22.13 0.01
C SER A 145 1.19 -21.95 -1.11
N ARG A 146 1.31 -20.88 -1.88
CA ARG A 146 0.42 -20.53 -2.98
C ARG A 146 1.15 -20.70 -4.31
N ASP A 147 0.80 -21.79 -4.99
CA ASP A 147 1.38 -22.16 -6.27
C ASP A 147 0.57 -21.66 -7.47
N ASP A 148 0.98 -22.03 -8.66
CA ASP A 148 0.27 -21.82 -9.93
C ASP A 148 0.09 -20.35 -10.34
N VAL A 149 1.05 -19.49 -10.00
CA VAL A 149 1.08 -18.11 -10.47
C VAL A 149 2.38 -17.78 -11.19
N ALA A 150 2.28 -17.01 -12.26
CA ALA A 150 3.43 -16.57 -13.02
C ALA A 150 4.30 -15.58 -12.23
N ALA A 151 3.68 -14.66 -11.52
CA ALA A 151 4.36 -13.57 -10.84
C ALA A 151 3.69 -13.21 -9.51
N ARG A 152 4.46 -12.56 -8.63
CA ARG A 152 4.00 -12.10 -7.32
C ARG A 152 4.41 -10.66 -7.09
N ILE A 153 3.49 -9.89 -6.55
CA ILE A 153 3.70 -8.48 -6.18
C ILE A 153 3.27 -8.33 -4.72
N VAL A 154 4.09 -7.69 -3.90
CA VAL A 154 3.75 -7.38 -2.50
C VAL A 154 3.85 -5.88 -2.29
N CYS A 155 2.76 -5.28 -1.83
CA CYS A 155 2.63 -3.84 -1.65
C CYS A 155 2.33 -3.48 -0.19
N GLY A 156 2.76 -2.30 0.22
CA GLY A 156 2.31 -1.69 1.46
C GLY A 156 3.41 -1.14 2.34
N ASP A 157 3.01 -0.76 3.54
CA ASP A 157 3.88 -0.22 4.57
C ASP A 157 4.55 -1.35 5.37
N PHE A 158 5.84 -1.48 5.19
CA PHE A 158 6.67 -2.46 5.89
C PHE A 158 7.19 -1.94 7.24
N ASN A 159 7.03 -0.64 7.52
CA ASN A 159 7.60 0.00 8.71
C ASN A 159 9.10 -0.30 8.93
N ALA A 160 9.81 -0.65 7.86
CA ALA A 160 11.20 -1.08 7.86
C ALA A 160 11.95 -0.51 6.66
N THR A 161 13.14 0.01 6.87
CA THR A 161 14.06 0.40 5.81
C THR A 161 14.85 -0.80 5.28
N LEU A 162 15.41 -0.71 4.06
CA LEU A 162 16.09 -1.83 3.39
C LEU A 162 17.30 -2.39 4.14
N ASP A 163 17.87 -1.65 5.08
CA ASP A 163 18.97 -2.08 5.95
C ASP A 163 18.51 -2.93 7.15
N MET A 164 17.21 -2.93 7.46
CA MET A 164 16.65 -3.71 8.56
C MET A 164 16.53 -5.21 8.21
N PRO A 165 16.64 -6.11 9.19
CA PRO A 165 16.57 -7.56 8.99
C PRO A 165 15.30 -8.03 8.27
N SER A 166 14.13 -7.47 8.60
CA SER A 166 12.84 -7.82 7.98
C SER A 166 12.83 -7.51 6.47
N ALA A 167 13.26 -6.31 6.08
CA ALA A 167 13.34 -5.94 4.67
C ALA A 167 14.44 -6.72 3.92
N LYS A 168 15.56 -7.02 4.56
CA LYS A 168 16.59 -7.90 3.99
C LYS A 168 16.08 -9.32 3.75
N LEU A 169 15.28 -9.85 4.68
CA LEU A 169 14.65 -11.16 4.49
C LEU A 169 13.73 -11.15 3.26
N MET A 170 12.90 -10.10 3.13
CA MET A 170 12.04 -9.92 1.94
C MET A 170 12.87 -9.84 0.64
N ALA A 171 13.97 -9.08 0.67
CA ALA A 171 14.88 -8.91 -0.47
C ALA A 171 15.61 -10.20 -0.90
N GLY A 172 15.60 -11.24 -0.09
CA GLY A 172 16.11 -12.58 -0.46
C GLY A 172 15.26 -13.26 -1.53
N THR A 173 14.00 -12.90 -1.67
CA THR A 173 13.05 -13.50 -2.63
C THR A 173 12.48 -12.49 -3.61
N PHE A 174 12.28 -11.26 -3.19
CA PHE A 174 11.64 -10.18 -3.94
C PHE A 174 12.63 -9.04 -4.21
N LYS A 175 12.36 -8.28 -5.27
CA LYS A 175 13.11 -7.04 -5.57
C LYS A 175 12.18 -5.84 -5.32
N PRO A 176 12.63 -4.80 -4.58
CA PRO A 176 11.87 -3.57 -4.47
C PRO A 176 11.94 -2.81 -5.81
N THR A 177 10.86 -2.18 -6.20
CA THR A 177 10.81 -1.40 -7.46
C THR A 177 11.51 -0.05 -7.33
N GLN A 178 11.69 0.44 -6.12
CA GLN A 178 12.38 1.69 -5.80
C GLN A 178 12.81 1.74 -4.31
N ASN A 179 13.63 2.74 -3.94
CA ASN A 179 14.14 2.96 -2.59
C ASN A 179 14.18 4.45 -2.20
N GLN A 180 13.37 5.28 -2.84
CA GLN A 180 13.28 6.70 -2.48
C GLN A 180 12.53 6.86 -1.16
N PRO A 181 12.82 7.89 -0.34
CA PRO A 181 12.07 8.14 0.88
C PRO A 181 10.58 8.28 0.63
N THR A 182 9.77 7.56 1.39
CA THR A 182 8.30 7.52 1.25
C THR A 182 7.59 7.85 2.56
N ALA A 183 8.26 7.67 3.69
CA ALA A 183 7.66 7.96 4.97
C ALA A 183 7.56 9.47 5.19
N PHE A 184 6.38 9.88 5.62
CA PHE A 184 6.11 11.13 6.29
C PHE A 184 6.06 12.39 5.43
N SER A 185 4.87 12.80 5.14
CA SER A 185 4.53 14.20 5.00
C SER A 185 3.99 14.72 6.34
N PRO A 186 4.41 15.90 6.80
CA PRO A 186 3.90 16.44 8.05
C PRO A 186 2.41 16.77 7.90
N LEU A 187 1.54 15.98 8.52
CA LEU A 187 0.15 16.36 8.73
C LEU A 187 0.08 17.29 9.93
N GLN A 188 -0.26 18.53 9.68
CA GLN A 188 -0.60 19.46 10.75
C GLN A 188 -2.07 19.33 11.11
N GLU A 189 -2.37 19.42 12.40
CA GLU A 189 -3.74 19.59 12.87
C GLU A 189 -4.29 20.94 12.43
N VAL A 190 -5.61 21.10 12.51
CA VAL A 190 -6.29 22.37 12.14
C VAL A 190 -5.79 23.55 12.97
N ASP A 191 -5.28 23.32 14.18
CA ASP A 191 -4.68 24.31 15.06
C ASP A 191 -3.20 24.61 14.74
N GLY A 192 -2.64 23.98 13.71
CA GLY A 192 -1.23 24.13 13.31
C GLY A 192 -0.26 23.25 14.11
N SER A 193 -0.73 22.47 15.08
CA SER A 193 0.12 21.49 15.76
C SER A 193 0.54 20.39 14.80
N VAL A 194 1.76 19.86 14.98
CA VAL A 194 2.27 18.72 14.20
C VAL A 194 1.87 17.44 14.92
N SER A 195 1.15 16.56 14.26
CA SER A 195 0.64 15.32 14.84
C SER A 195 1.75 14.39 15.34
N HIS A 196 2.97 14.54 14.80
CA HIS A 196 4.13 13.78 15.27
C HIS A 196 5.45 14.55 15.10
N PRO A 197 6.16 14.90 16.17
CA PRO A 197 7.41 15.70 16.11
C PRO A 197 8.60 14.98 15.47
N TYR A 198 8.46 13.69 15.15
CA TYR A 198 9.52 12.89 14.52
C TYR A 198 9.46 12.87 12.98
N TRP A 199 8.49 13.55 12.39
CA TRP A 199 8.15 13.40 10.97
C TRP A 199 8.59 14.58 10.09
N GLU A 200 9.53 15.36 10.58
CA GLU A 200 10.11 16.47 9.82
C GLU A 200 11.09 16.02 8.71
N ARG A 201 11.31 14.69 8.54
CA ARG A 201 12.30 14.18 7.62
C ARG A 201 11.73 13.13 6.68
N PHE A 202 11.70 13.44 5.39
CA PHE A 202 11.51 12.47 4.32
C PHE A 202 12.82 11.68 4.09
N ASP A 203 13.29 10.94 5.07
CA ASP A 203 14.59 10.27 5.00
C ASP A 203 14.49 8.74 5.04
N ARG A 204 13.28 8.18 5.10
CA ARG A 204 13.06 6.75 5.18
C ARG A 204 12.17 6.24 4.07
N CYS A 205 12.58 5.15 3.42
CA CYS A 205 11.73 4.34 2.57
C CYS A 205 11.19 3.18 3.41
N ILE A 206 9.88 3.13 3.64
CA ILE A 206 9.20 2.08 4.38
C ILE A 206 7.99 1.52 3.65
N ASP A 207 7.52 2.21 2.61
CA ASP A 207 6.46 1.76 1.71
C ASP A 207 7.08 1.19 0.44
N TYR A 208 6.64 0.01 0.04
CA TYR A 208 7.23 -0.71 -1.08
C TYR A 208 6.21 -1.33 -2.02
N ILE A 209 6.67 -1.49 -3.26
CA ILE A 209 6.17 -2.47 -4.21
C ILE A 209 7.31 -3.44 -4.46
N TRP A 210 7.16 -4.66 -3.98
CA TRP A 210 8.11 -5.76 -4.17
C TRP A 210 7.62 -6.66 -5.30
N VAL A 211 8.54 -7.13 -6.14
CA VAL A 211 8.20 -7.98 -7.28
C VAL A 211 9.04 -9.26 -7.31
N ALA A 212 8.43 -10.38 -7.71
CA ALA A 212 9.09 -11.66 -7.93
C ALA A 212 8.46 -12.39 -9.13
N GLY A 213 9.24 -13.24 -9.79
CA GLY A 213 8.87 -13.90 -11.04
C GLY A 213 9.26 -13.08 -12.27
N PRO A 214 8.73 -13.39 -13.46
CA PRO A 214 9.10 -12.75 -14.73
C PRO A 214 8.47 -11.36 -14.88
N LEU A 215 8.74 -10.47 -13.92
CA LEU A 215 8.28 -9.08 -13.93
C LEU A 215 9.44 -8.14 -14.19
N GLN A 216 9.31 -7.34 -15.25
CA GLN A 216 10.24 -6.26 -15.57
C GLN A 216 9.66 -4.93 -15.11
N VAL A 217 10.41 -4.18 -14.31
CA VAL A 217 10.09 -2.80 -13.93
C VAL A 217 10.51 -1.88 -15.05
N LYS A 218 9.55 -1.22 -15.70
CA LYS A 218 9.79 -0.26 -16.80
C LYS A 218 9.96 1.17 -16.29
N GLY A 219 9.39 1.48 -15.15
CA GLY A 219 9.49 2.75 -14.46
C GLY A 219 8.96 2.64 -13.05
N SER A 220 9.41 3.47 -12.16
CA SER A 220 8.91 3.57 -10.79
C SER A 220 9.18 4.95 -10.22
N GLY A 221 8.46 5.32 -9.18
CA GLY A 221 8.65 6.60 -8.53
C GLY A 221 7.66 6.83 -7.39
N LEU A 222 7.65 8.07 -6.91
CA LEU A 222 6.74 8.53 -5.86
C LEU A 222 5.46 9.09 -6.47
N CYS A 223 4.35 8.92 -5.74
CA CYS A 223 3.06 9.49 -6.05
C CYS A 223 2.36 9.97 -4.77
N PHE A 224 1.26 10.68 -4.90
CA PHE A 224 0.56 11.29 -3.76
C PHE A 224 1.50 12.15 -2.89
N ASN A 225 2.44 12.83 -3.54
CA ASN A 225 3.56 13.53 -2.93
C ASN A 225 3.50 15.05 -3.09
N THR A 226 2.31 15.58 -3.36
CA THR A 226 2.12 17.02 -3.57
C THR A 226 1.07 17.54 -2.59
N PRO A 227 1.41 18.54 -1.75
CA PRO A 227 0.45 19.19 -0.86
C PRO A 227 -0.56 20.02 -1.65
N SER A 228 -1.63 20.44 -1.00
CA SER A 228 -2.61 21.36 -1.57
C SER A 228 -1.96 22.68 -1.98
N LYS A 229 -2.37 23.22 -3.12
CA LYS A 229 -1.90 24.52 -3.62
C LYS A 229 -2.39 25.69 -2.76
N THR A 230 -3.50 25.52 -2.04
CA THR A 230 -4.13 26.56 -1.21
C THR A 230 -3.83 26.41 0.26
N ASP A 231 -3.38 25.23 0.69
CA ASP A 231 -3.00 24.93 2.06
C ASP A 231 -1.79 23.98 2.06
N SER A 232 -0.61 24.51 2.22
CA SER A 232 0.65 23.76 2.20
C SER A 232 0.77 22.75 3.35
N THR A 233 -0.10 22.81 4.36
CA THR A 233 -0.15 21.86 5.46
C THR A 233 -1.05 20.67 5.16
N LEU A 234 -1.87 20.74 4.10
CA LEU A 234 -2.73 19.65 3.68
C LEU A 234 -2.02 18.77 2.67
N TRP A 235 -1.72 17.54 3.07
CA TRP A 235 -1.13 16.49 2.25
C TRP A 235 -2.14 15.38 1.98
N PRO A 236 -1.94 14.55 0.92
CA PRO A 236 -2.80 13.39 0.66
C PRO A 236 -2.82 12.39 1.83
N SER A 237 -1.65 12.17 2.43
CA SER A 237 -1.43 11.31 3.59
C SER A 237 -0.21 11.80 4.36
N ASP A 238 0.06 11.23 5.53
CA ASP A 238 1.33 11.30 6.24
C ASP A 238 2.39 10.36 5.62
N HIS A 239 1.99 9.56 4.64
CA HIS A 239 2.85 8.78 3.76
C HIS A 239 2.80 9.31 2.32
N ILE A 240 3.92 9.17 1.63
CA ILE A 240 4.02 9.36 0.18
C ILE A 240 3.86 8.00 -0.48
N GLY A 241 3.03 7.91 -1.51
CA GLY A 241 2.80 6.68 -2.24
C GLY A 241 3.95 6.32 -3.19
N VAL A 242 3.96 5.07 -3.60
CA VAL A 242 4.90 4.51 -4.58
C VAL A 242 4.12 3.98 -5.77
N TRP A 243 4.67 4.14 -6.97
CA TRP A 243 4.14 3.50 -8.18
C TRP A 243 5.24 2.76 -8.95
N ALA A 244 4.83 1.76 -9.72
CA ALA A 244 5.67 1.05 -10.67
C ALA A 244 4.90 0.64 -11.92
N ASP A 245 5.52 0.82 -13.09
CA ASP A 245 5.07 0.25 -14.37
C ASP A 245 5.75 -1.10 -14.57
N LEU A 246 4.95 -2.14 -14.70
CA LEU A 246 5.40 -3.52 -14.77
C LEU A 246 4.99 -4.16 -16.11
N VAL A 247 5.82 -5.07 -16.59
CA VAL A 247 5.55 -5.93 -17.75
C VAL A 247 5.84 -7.37 -17.36
N ILE A 248 4.95 -8.31 -17.71
CA ILE A 248 5.20 -9.76 -17.60
C ILE A 248 6.00 -10.17 -18.84
N GLU A 249 7.14 -10.85 -18.64
CA GLU A 249 8.03 -11.39 -19.70
C GLU A 249 7.59 -12.78 -20.17
#